data_739774a95f0a134cbb5599e0f35da55d
#
_entry.id   739774a95f0a134cbb5599e0f35da55d
#
_cell.length_a   1.000
_cell.length_b   1.000
_cell.length_c   1.000
_cell.angle_alpha   90.00
_cell.angle_beta   90.00
_cell.angle_gamma   90.00
#
_symmetry.space_group_name_H-M   'P 1'
#
loop_
_entity.id
_entity.type
_entity.pdbx_description
1 polymer ?
#
loop_
_entity_poly.entity_id
_entity_poly.type
_entity_poly.pdbx_seq_one_letter_code
_entity_poly.pdbx_strand_id
1 'polypeptide(L)'
;MWDEQVQPFLEQHSGITRRRYGDALREFAEWYRTTYGESPDIRLLTPQEVWEYVSYLTTVRRLKAASVNVRLAAIRSLARFHERELRVRGVRQERPPVEALDGRELGRLLAALEGDDWISRRNRAMVALMARAGLRVGEVLALKPEDVELNARSGWVLVRKGKGMKERRVPLSAEARRELREYLEVRPQRSGPLFFSRTYQPLTGRDVQRVVAEAARRAGLEKRVTPHTLRHTFATRFLQAGGDLATLQTVLGHANLSTTARYLHPDAGRVQEMVEEL
;
A
#
# COMPACT_ATOMS: atom_id res chain seq x y z
N MET A 1 -14.47 -16.73 -27.89
CA MET A 1 -13.10 -17.30 -27.76
C MET A 1 -12.25 -16.55 -26.73
N TRP A 2 -11.82 -15.29 -26.93
CA TRP A 2 -11.02 -14.55 -25.92
C TRP A 2 -11.79 -14.33 -24.61
N ASP A 3 -13.04 -13.85 -24.68
CA ASP A 3 -13.85 -13.59 -23.49
C ASP A 3 -14.15 -14.88 -22.70
N GLU A 4 -14.33 -16.00 -23.37
CA GLU A 4 -14.48 -17.31 -22.74
C GLU A 4 -13.23 -17.77 -21.97
N GLN A 5 -12.05 -17.33 -22.40
CA GLN A 5 -10.79 -17.58 -21.69
C GLN A 5 -10.58 -16.62 -20.51
N VAL A 6 -11.06 -15.38 -20.62
CA VAL A 6 -10.85 -14.33 -19.65
C VAL A 6 -11.88 -14.33 -18.52
N GLN A 7 -13.16 -14.59 -18.79
CA GLN A 7 -14.21 -14.48 -17.79
C GLN A 7 -14.02 -15.43 -16.59
N PRO A 8 -13.73 -16.74 -16.77
CA PRO A 8 -13.50 -17.65 -15.65
C PRO A 8 -12.29 -17.26 -14.80
N PHE A 9 -11.24 -16.71 -15.44
CA PHE A 9 -10.06 -16.16 -14.74
C PHE A 9 -10.45 -14.95 -13.88
N LEU A 10 -11.23 -14.03 -14.43
CA LEU A 10 -11.65 -12.81 -13.70
C LEU A 10 -12.58 -13.13 -12.52
N GLU A 11 -13.36 -14.20 -12.60
CA GLU A 11 -14.24 -14.64 -11.51
C GLU A 11 -13.48 -15.10 -10.28
N GLN A 12 -12.24 -15.62 -10.43
CA GLN A 12 -11.38 -15.96 -9.30
C GLN A 12 -10.83 -14.74 -8.56
N HIS A 13 -10.98 -13.57 -9.14
CA HIS A 13 -10.52 -12.31 -8.56
C HIS A 13 -11.70 -11.46 -8.08
N SER A 14 -11.46 -10.60 -7.09
CA SER A 14 -12.49 -9.71 -6.54
C SER A 14 -12.01 -8.25 -6.50
N GLY A 15 -12.97 -7.32 -6.44
CA GLY A 15 -12.71 -5.90 -6.21
C GLY A 15 -11.76 -5.27 -7.23
N ILE A 16 -10.72 -4.59 -6.72
CA ILE A 16 -9.78 -3.81 -7.53
C ILE A 16 -8.97 -4.68 -8.49
N THR A 17 -8.59 -5.91 -8.07
CA THR A 17 -7.79 -6.80 -8.91
C THR A 17 -8.57 -7.25 -10.13
N ARG A 18 -9.84 -7.68 -9.95
CA ARG A 18 -10.72 -8.05 -11.07
C ARG A 18 -10.86 -6.94 -12.08
N ARG A 19 -11.14 -5.71 -11.60
CA ARG A 19 -11.26 -4.54 -12.49
C ARG A 19 -9.95 -4.26 -13.24
N ARG A 20 -8.81 -4.17 -12.54
CA ARG A 20 -7.52 -3.85 -13.16
C ARG A 20 -7.08 -4.89 -14.19
N TYR A 21 -7.29 -6.17 -13.89
CA TYR A 21 -6.94 -7.24 -14.83
C TYR A 21 -7.90 -7.25 -16.02
N GLY A 22 -9.20 -7.06 -15.79
CA GLY A 22 -10.18 -6.93 -16.86
C GLY A 22 -9.88 -5.79 -17.83
N ASP A 23 -9.57 -4.60 -17.29
CA ASP A 23 -9.19 -3.44 -18.12
C ASP A 23 -7.90 -3.70 -18.91
N ALA A 24 -6.88 -4.29 -18.26
CA ALA A 24 -5.60 -4.61 -18.91
C ALA A 24 -5.74 -5.66 -20.02
N LEU A 25 -6.54 -6.71 -19.80
CA LEU A 25 -6.76 -7.77 -20.78
C LEU A 25 -7.65 -7.30 -21.94
N ARG A 26 -8.60 -6.41 -21.69
CA ARG A 26 -9.40 -5.79 -22.74
C ARG A 26 -8.54 -4.91 -23.65
N GLU A 27 -7.69 -4.05 -23.06
CA GLU A 27 -6.75 -3.19 -23.79
C GLU A 27 -5.76 -4.03 -24.63
N PHE A 28 -5.29 -5.14 -24.08
CA PHE A 28 -4.43 -6.08 -24.82
C PHE A 28 -5.16 -6.69 -26.03
N ALA A 29 -6.38 -7.18 -25.83
CA ALA A 29 -7.16 -7.78 -26.93
C ALA A 29 -7.53 -6.78 -28.03
N GLU A 30 -7.78 -5.54 -27.67
CA GLU A 30 -8.03 -4.47 -28.65
C GLU A 30 -6.78 -4.16 -29.49
N TRP A 31 -5.61 -4.01 -28.81
CA TRP A 31 -4.34 -3.83 -29.51
C TRP A 31 -4.01 -5.02 -30.41
N TYR A 32 -4.21 -6.25 -29.94
CA TYR A 32 -3.91 -7.46 -30.68
C TYR A 32 -4.74 -7.55 -31.96
N ARG A 33 -6.05 -7.31 -31.85
CA ARG A 33 -6.96 -7.27 -33.03
C ARG A 33 -6.55 -6.20 -34.03
N THR A 34 -6.15 -5.03 -33.55
CA THR A 34 -5.73 -3.93 -34.44
C THR A 34 -4.41 -4.27 -35.13
N THR A 35 -3.53 -5.02 -34.47
CA THR A 35 -2.18 -5.35 -34.99
C THR A 35 -2.20 -6.55 -35.92
N TYR A 36 -2.96 -7.61 -35.56
CA TYR A 36 -2.92 -8.90 -36.27
C TYR A 36 -4.22 -9.23 -37.04
N GLY A 37 -5.27 -8.41 -36.87
CA GLY A 37 -6.55 -8.63 -37.57
C GLY A 37 -7.44 -9.69 -36.95
N GLU A 38 -7.01 -10.34 -35.87
CA GLU A 38 -7.72 -11.43 -35.18
C GLU A 38 -7.74 -11.28 -33.67
N SER A 39 -8.62 -12.00 -33.00
CA SER A 39 -8.65 -12.02 -31.53
C SER A 39 -7.54 -12.88 -30.96
N PRO A 40 -6.87 -12.46 -29.85
CA PRO A 40 -5.85 -13.30 -29.24
C PRO A 40 -6.42 -14.62 -28.70
N ASP A 41 -5.61 -15.66 -28.69
CA ASP A 41 -5.84 -16.91 -27.94
C ASP A 41 -4.70 -17.09 -26.93
N ILE A 42 -5.00 -17.09 -25.64
CA ILE A 42 -3.99 -17.19 -24.58
C ILE A 42 -3.19 -18.49 -24.70
N ARG A 43 -3.77 -19.55 -25.26
CA ARG A 43 -3.12 -20.86 -25.43
C ARG A 43 -2.08 -20.85 -26.55
N LEU A 44 -2.21 -19.94 -27.50
CA LEU A 44 -1.29 -19.83 -28.66
C LEU A 44 -0.36 -18.62 -28.53
N LEU A 45 -0.66 -17.68 -27.63
CA LEU A 45 0.08 -16.42 -27.45
C LEU A 45 1.57 -16.65 -27.22
N THR A 46 2.40 -16.05 -28.06
CA THR A 46 3.86 -16.17 -27.99
C THR A 46 4.51 -15.10 -27.12
N PRO A 47 5.71 -15.34 -26.56
CA PRO A 47 6.48 -14.30 -25.88
C PRO A 47 6.79 -13.09 -26.78
N GLN A 48 6.95 -13.29 -28.09
CA GLN A 48 7.25 -12.25 -29.06
C GLN A 48 6.08 -11.27 -29.17
N GLU A 49 4.86 -11.74 -29.34
CA GLU A 49 3.66 -10.89 -29.43
C GLU A 49 3.44 -10.07 -28.16
N VAL A 50 3.74 -10.66 -26.99
CA VAL A 50 3.66 -9.90 -25.74
C VAL A 50 4.76 -8.85 -25.63
N TRP A 51 5.96 -9.12 -26.17
CA TRP A 51 7.02 -8.12 -26.27
C TRP A 51 6.65 -6.96 -27.19
N GLU A 52 6.01 -7.21 -28.31
CA GLU A 52 5.50 -6.18 -29.23
C GLU A 52 4.46 -5.32 -28.55
N TYR A 53 3.57 -5.93 -27.76
CA TYR A 53 2.64 -5.15 -26.93
C TYR A 53 3.36 -4.30 -25.89
N VAL A 54 4.36 -4.85 -25.19
CA VAL A 54 5.18 -4.08 -24.24
C VAL A 54 5.87 -2.90 -24.93
N SER A 55 6.42 -3.13 -26.12
CA SER A 55 7.03 -2.09 -26.96
C SER A 55 6.01 -1.00 -27.33
N TYR A 56 4.83 -1.38 -27.81
CA TYR A 56 3.73 -0.45 -28.07
C TYR A 56 3.37 0.40 -26.85
N LEU A 57 3.20 -0.22 -25.67
CA LEU A 57 2.89 0.48 -24.44
C LEU A 57 3.98 1.48 -24.02
N THR A 58 5.24 1.15 -24.27
CA THR A 58 6.39 1.99 -23.86
C THR A 58 6.68 3.09 -24.88
N THR A 59 6.66 2.79 -26.16
CA THR A 59 7.10 3.71 -27.22
C THR A 59 5.95 4.55 -27.77
N VAL A 60 4.79 3.95 -28.06
CA VAL A 60 3.62 4.63 -28.64
C VAL A 60 2.75 5.25 -27.55
N ARG A 61 2.34 4.45 -26.54
CA ARG A 61 1.48 4.92 -25.44
C ARG A 61 2.27 5.66 -24.35
N ARG A 62 3.60 5.59 -24.35
CA ARG A 62 4.53 6.24 -23.41
C ARG A 62 4.14 6.02 -21.94
N LEU A 63 3.68 4.81 -21.63
CA LEU A 63 3.28 4.47 -20.26
C LEU A 63 4.50 4.28 -19.36
N LYS A 64 4.34 4.65 -18.09
CA LYS A 64 5.36 4.39 -17.06
C LYS A 64 5.54 2.87 -16.87
N ALA A 65 6.76 2.43 -16.61
CA ALA A 65 7.12 1.02 -16.40
C ALA A 65 6.19 0.29 -15.40
N ALA A 66 5.74 0.99 -14.33
CA ALA A 66 4.77 0.45 -13.38
C ALA A 66 3.44 0.05 -14.04
N SER A 67 2.93 0.89 -14.94
CA SER A 67 1.67 0.67 -15.65
C SER A 67 1.79 -0.45 -16.67
N VAL A 68 2.92 -0.53 -17.36
CA VAL A 68 3.26 -1.63 -18.28
C VAL A 68 3.33 -2.96 -17.53
N ASN A 69 4.02 -3.00 -16.39
CA ASN A 69 4.18 -4.21 -15.58
C ASN A 69 2.85 -4.72 -14.99
N VAL A 70 1.88 -3.86 -14.71
CA VAL A 70 0.53 -4.30 -14.29
C VAL A 70 -0.18 -5.02 -15.42
N ARG A 71 -0.10 -4.52 -16.65
CA ARG A 71 -0.69 -5.16 -17.85
C ARG A 71 -0.04 -6.50 -18.14
N LEU A 72 1.29 -6.52 -18.11
CA LEU A 72 2.05 -7.75 -18.28
C LEU A 72 1.75 -8.78 -17.19
N ALA A 73 1.53 -8.35 -15.95
CA ALA A 73 1.13 -9.23 -14.85
C ALA A 73 -0.26 -9.86 -15.10
N ALA A 74 -1.21 -9.12 -15.66
CA ALA A 74 -2.53 -9.64 -16.02
C ALA A 74 -2.42 -10.74 -17.10
N ILE A 75 -1.65 -10.49 -18.18
CA ILE A 75 -1.45 -11.47 -19.27
C ILE A 75 -0.76 -12.73 -18.75
N ARG A 76 0.31 -12.59 -17.95
CA ARG A 76 1.01 -13.73 -17.35
C ARG A 76 0.12 -14.53 -16.38
N SER A 77 -0.73 -13.83 -15.61
CA SER A 77 -1.64 -14.49 -14.68
C SER A 77 -2.73 -15.26 -15.44
N LEU A 78 -3.24 -14.70 -16.53
CA LEU A 78 -4.18 -15.40 -17.43
C LEU A 78 -3.52 -16.62 -18.08
N ALA A 79 -2.29 -16.49 -18.59
CA ALA A 79 -1.56 -17.62 -19.17
C ALA A 79 -1.38 -18.75 -18.14
N ARG A 80 -1.00 -18.41 -16.90
CA ARG A 80 -0.82 -19.39 -15.83
C ARG A 80 -2.15 -20.06 -15.44
N PHE A 81 -3.26 -19.32 -15.46
CA PHE A 81 -4.58 -19.88 -15.25
C PHE A 81 -4.94 -20.96 -16.29
N HIS A 82 -4.44 -20.80 -17.52
CA HIS A 82 -4.55 -21.78 -18.60
C HIS A 82 -3.32 -22.72 -18.68
N GLU A 83 -2.65 -22.95 -17.54
CA GLU A 83 -1.52 -23.88 -17.39
C GLU A 83 -0.33 -23.60 -18.31
N ARG A 84 -0.17 -22.33 -18.74
CA ARG A 84 0.94 -21.90 -19.58
C ARG A 84 1.93 -21.02 -18.84
N GLU A 85 3.21 -21.28 -19.05
CA GLU A 85 4.29 -20.40 -18.61
C GLU A 85 4.68 -19.43 -19.73
N LEU A 86 4.31 -18.16 -19.59
CA LEU A 86 4.69 -17.10 -20.52
C LEU A 86 5.93 -16.35 -20.00
N ARG A 87 7.10 -16.68 -20.56
CA ARG A 87 8.40 -16.12 -20.13
C ARG A 87 8.68 -14.77 -20.81
N VAL A 88 8.07 -13.71 -20.30
CA VAL A 88 8.34 -12.33 -20.73
C VAL A 88 8.84 -11.52 -19.52
N ARG A 89 9.98 -10.86 -19.63
CA ARG A 89 10.52 -10.03 -18.55
C ARG A 89 9.73 -8.72 -18.40
N GLY A 90 9.60 -8.23 -17.16
CA GLY A 90 9.02 -6.92 -16.92
C GLY A 90 9.95 -5.78 -17.31
N VAL A 91 9.38 -4.61 -17.54
CA VAL A 91 10.13 -3.39 -17.77
C VAL A 91 10.79 -2.96 -16.46
N ARG A 92 12.09 -2.68 -16.49
CA ARG A 92 12.83 -2.22 -15.31
C ARG A 92 12.25 -0.91 -14.79
N GLN A 93 11.92 -0.88 -13.52
CA GLN A 93 11.49 0.33 -12.82
C GLN A 93 12.68 0.92 -12.06
N GLU A 94 13.09 2.10 -12.45
CA GLU A 94 13.85 2.96 -11.55
C GLU A 94 12.85 3.61 -10.61
N ARG A 95 12.80 3.15 -9.37
CA ARG A 95 12.03 3.79 -8.32
C ARG A 95 13.03 4.59 -7.50
N PRO A 96 12.89 5.92 -7.44
CA PRO A 96 13.63 6.66 -6.44
C PRO A 96 13.28 6.05 -5.06
N PRO A 97 14.26 5.94 -4.15
CA PRO A 97 13.99 5.46 -2.81
C PRO A 97 12.87 6.30 -2.18
N VAL A 98 11.92 5.64 -1.53
CA VAL A 98 10.92 6.36 -0.74
C VAL A 98 11.65 6.86 0.50
N GLU A 99 11.81 8.15 0.62
CA GLU A 99 12.44 8.75 1.79
C GLU A 99 11.48 8.70 2.99
N ALA A 100 11.95 8.17 4.11
CA ALA A 100 11.24 8.23 5.38
C ALA A 100 11.24 9.67 5.91
N LEU A 101 10.23 10.00 6.70
CA LEU A 101 10.22 11.26 7.45
C LEU A 101 11.11 11.10 8.70
N ASP A 102 11.93 12.10 8.96
CA ASP A 102 12.62 12.18 10.24
C ASP A 102 11.67 12.58 11.38
N GLY A 103 12.19 12.67 12.62
CA GLY A 103 11.39 13.00 13.80
C GLY A 103 10.78 14.40 13.74
N ARG A 104 11.52 15.39 13.20
CA ARG A 104 11.07 16.77 13.07
C ARG A 104 10.03 16.92 11.97
N GLU A 105 10.24 16.28 10.84
CA GLU A 105 9.29 16.25 9.73
C GLU A 105 7.96 15.60 10.12
N LEU A 106 8.02 14.46 10.84
CA LEU A 106 6.82 13.81 11.35
C LEU A 106 6.10 14.67 12.39
N GLY A 107 6.84 15.35 13.27
CA GLY A 107 6.28 16.30 14.24
C GLY A 107 5.55 17.46 13.54
N ARG A 108 6.17 18.08 12.53
CA ARG A 108 5.54 19.15 11.73
C ARG A 108 4.30 18.66 10.99
N LEU A 109 4.35 17.45 10.43
CA LEU A 109 3.19 16.86 9.75
C LEU A 109 1.99 16.68 10.69
N LEU A 110 2.22 16.17 11.90
CA LEU A 110 1.18 15.98 12.90
C LEU A 110 0.66 17.32 13.44
N ALA A 111 1.53 18.30 13.67
CA ALA A 111 1.14 19.66 14.08
C ALA A 111 0.26 20.35 13.02
N ALA A 112 0.54 20.14 11.74
CA ALA A 112 -0.29 20.68 10.65
C ALA A 112 -1.73 20.10 10.61
N LEU A 113 -2.01 19.07 11.39
CA LEU A 113 -3.34 18.45 11.57
C LEU A 113 -4.00 18.83 12.90
N GLU A 114 -3.38 19.71 13.69
CA GLU A 114 -3.97 20.18 14.95
C GLU A 114 -5.26 20.94 14.73
N GLY A 115 -6.19 20.78 15.65
CA GLY A 115 -7.48 21.44 15.68
C GLY A 115 -8.40 20.75 16.70
N ASP A 116 -9.34 21.51 17.23
CA ASP A 116 -10.24 21.03 18.30
C ASP A 116 -11.46 20.30 17.79
N ASP A 117 -11.73 20.40 16.48
CA ASP A 117 -12.85 19.70 15.87
C ASP A 117 -12.56 18.20 15.68
N TRP A 118 -13.61 17.40 15.66
CA TRP A 118 -13.48 15.95 15.55
C TRP A 118 -12.85 15.48 14.22
N ILE A 119 -12.91 16.29 13.16
CA ILE A 119 -12.31 15.95 11.86
C ILE A 119 -10.80 16.09 11.93
N SER A 120 -10.30 17.16 12.54
CA SER A 120 -8.86 17.37 12.77
C SER A 120 -8.29 16.27 13.65
N ARG A 121 -8.93 15.95 14.77
CA ARG A 121 -8.52 14.84 15.65
C ARG A 121 -8.60 13.48 14.95
N ARG A 122 -9.63 13.22 14.14
CA ARG A 122 -9.73 12.04 13.26
C ARG A 122 -8.54 11.92 12.31
N ASN A 123 -8.22 13.00 11.60
CA ASN A 123 -7.14 13.01 10.62
C ASN A 123 -5.80 12.75 11.29
N ARG A 124 -5.56 13.35 12.44
CA ARG A 124 -4.35 13.18 13.24
C ARG A 124 -4.22 11.75 13.74
N ALA A 125 -5.28 11.15 14.27
CA ALA A 125 -5.30 9.76 14.70
C ALA A 125 -5.01 8.78 13.52
N MET A 126 -5.61 8.99 12.34
CA MET A 126 -5.33 8.18 11.15
C MET A 126 -3.86 8.26 10.74
N VAL A 127 -3.28 9.47 10.71
CA VAL A 127 -1.86 9.67 10.35
C VAL A 127 -0.95 9.04 11.40
N ALA A 128 -1.26 9.19 12.68
CA ALA A 128 -0.51 8.57 13.77
C ALA A 128 -0.51 7.04 13.67
N LEU A 129 -1.64 6.40 13.39
CA LEU A 129 -1.70 4.95 13.19
C LEU A 129 -0.84 4.46 12.02
N MET A 130 -0.77 5.23 10.93
CA MET A 130 0.09 4.87 9.80
C MET A 130 1.59 5.11 10.09
N ALA A 131 1.92 6.23 10.75
CA ALA A 131 3.31 6.66 10.95
C ALA A 131 3.96 6.10 12.23
N ARG A 132 3.18 5.70 13.25
CA ARG A 132 3.64 5.24 14.56
C ARG A 132 3.24 3.81 14.91
N ALA A 133 2.35 3.20 14.14
CA ALA A 133 1.99 1.78 14.27
C ALA A 133 2.09 1.00 12.94
N GLY A 134 2.46 1.68 11.85
CA GLY A 134 2.75 1.06 10.56
C GLY A 134 1.56 0.44 9.84
N LEU A 135 0.32 0.83 10.16
CA LEU A 135 -0.86 0.29 9.50
C LEU A 135 -0.93 0.72 8.02
N ARG A 136 -1.45 -0.17 7.17
CA ARG A 136 -1.81 0.19 5.79
C ARG A 136 -3.05 1.08 5.79
N VAL A 137 -3.19 1.96 4.79
CA VAL A 137 -4.39 2.81 4.64
C VAL A 137 -5.68 1.99 4.64
N GLY A 138 -5.70 0.85 3.95
CA GLY A 138 -6.87 -0.03 3.94
C GLY A 138 -7.16 -0.69 5.29
N GLU A 139 -6.12 -0.95 6.10
CA GLU A 139 -6.27 -1.47 7.46
C GLU A 139 -6.85 -0.39 8.39
N VAL A 140 -6.34 0.84 8.32
CA VAL A 140 -6.87 1.98 9.09
C VAL A 140 -8.35 2.22 8.76
N LEU A 141 -8.72 2.17 7.49
CA LEU A 141 -10.11 2.39 7.04
C LEU A 141 -11.06 1.26 7.41
N ALA A 142 -10.53 0.05 7.62
CA ALA A 142 -11.32 -1.12 8.02
C ALA A 142 -11.52 -1.25 9.52
N LEU A 143 -10.78 -0.47 10.34
CA LEU A 143 -10.92 -0.50 11.80
C LEU A 143 -12.32 -0.09 12.23
N LYS A 144 -12.80 -0.74 13.27
CA LYS A 144 -14.01 -0.41 14.00
C LYS A 144 -13.67 -0.01 15.45
N PRO A 145 -14.57 0.66 16.19
CA PRO A 145 -14.31 1.01 17.58
C PRO A 145 -13.95 -0.19 18.47
N GLU A 146 -14.59 -1.34 18.24
CA GLU A 146 -14.32 -2.59 18.96
C GLU A 146 -12.95 -3.23 18.67
N ASP A 147 -12.25 -2.77 17.63
CA ASP A 147 -10.90 -3.22 17.30
C ASP A 147 -9.81 -2.45 18.10
N VAL A 148 -10.20 -1.47 18.89
CA VAL A 148 -9.30 -0.59 19.64
C VAL A 148 -9.37 -0.91 21.13
N GLU A 149 -8.20 -1.23 21.69
CA GLU A 149 -8.03 -1.40 23.12
C GLU A 149 -7.02 -0.38 23.64
N LEU A 150 -7.47 0.51 24.54
CA LEU A 150 -6.64 1.56 25.14
C LEU A 150 -6.69 1.48 26.65
N ASN A 151 -5.56 1.14 27.24
CA ASN A 151 -5.33 1.18 28.69
C ASN A 151 -4.44 2.38 29.06
N ALA A 152 -4.25 2.62 30.34
CA ALA A 152 -3.44 3.74 30.83
C ALA A 152 -2.00 3.68 30.29
N ARG A 153 -1.37 2.49 30.32
CA ARG A 153 0.04 2.30 29.95
C ARG A 153 0.25 1.48 28.67
N SER A 154 -0.78 0.83 28.13
CA SER A 154 -0.71 -0.01 26.91
C SER A 154 -1.88 0.26 25.99
N GLY A 155 -1.79 -0.25 24.76
CA GLY A 155 -2.90 -0.20 23.81
C GLY A 155 -2.56 -0.95 22.53
N TRP A 156 -3.59 -1.42 21.88
CA TRP A 156 -3.51 -2.27 20.71
C TRP A 156 -4.62 -1.92 19.71
N VAL A 157 -4.37 -2.19 18.47
CA VAL A 157 -5.41 -2.29 17.45
C VAL A 157 -5.40 -3.69 16.86
N LEU A 158 -6.60 -4.27 16.74
CA LEU A 158 -6.80 -5.54 16.06
C LEU A 158 -6.97 -5.29 14.56
N VAL A 159 -5.99 -5.69 13.77
CA VAL A 159 -6.09 -5.67 12.32
C VAL A 159 -6.70 -6.98 11.86
N ARG A 160 -7.98 -6.92 11.49
CA ARG A 160 -8.74 -8.08 11.00
C ARG A 160 -8.30 -8.45 9.58
N LYS A 161 -8.56 -9.69 9.18
CA LYS A 161 -8.15 -10.26 7.89
C LYS A 161 -8.63 -9.45 6.68
N GLY A 162 -7.67 -9.06 5.82
CA GLY A 162 -7.89 -9.03 4.38
C GLY A 162 -7.64 -10.43 3.78
N LYS A 163 -8.11 -10.68 2.56
CA LYS A 163 -8.02 -11.97 1.84
C LYS A 163 -6.59 -12.57 1.95
N GLY A 164 -6.45 -13.70 2.65
CA GLY A 164 -5.17 -14.43 2.77
C GLY A 164 -4.22 -14.04 3.93
N MET A 165 -4.56 -13.06 4.78
CA MET A 165 -3.72 -12.68 5.92
C MET A 165 -4.35 -13.11 7.26
N LYS A 166 -3.50 -13.46 8.24
CA LYS A 166 -3.94 -13.75 9.61
C LYS A 166 -4.25 -12.45 10.35
N GLU A 167 -5.23 -12.48 11.24
CA GLU A 167 -5.46 -11.38 12.20
C GLU A 167 -4.20 -11.13 13.02
N ARG A 168 -3.95 -9.86 13.32
CA ARG A 168 -2.83 -9.48 14.18
C ARG A 168 -3.18 -8.32 15.09
N ARG A 169 -2.63 -8.35 16.29
CA ARG A 169 -2.62 -7.23 17.22
C ARG A 169 -1.39 -6.38 16.95
N VAL A 170 -1.60 -5.08 16.78
CA VAL A 170 -0.52 -4.09 16.57
C VAL A 170 -0.43 -3.20 17.79
N PRO A 171 0.71 -3.20 18.51
CA PRO A 171 0.88 -2.35 19.67
C PRO A 171 0.94 -0.87 19.29
N LEU A 172 0.44 -0.03 20.20
CA LEU A 172 0.42 1.43 20.02
C LEU A 172 1.44 2.10 20.94
N SER A 173 2.27 2.99 20.39
CA SER A 173 3.12 3.88 21.18
C SER A 173 2.28 4.83 22.05
N ALA A 174 2.90 5.45 23.05
CA ALA A 174 2.22 6.42 23.93
C ALA A 174 1.56 7.55 23.12
N GLU A 175 2.27 8.04 22.10
CA GLU A 175 1.75 9.10 21.25
C GLU A 175 0.58 8.63 20.36
N ALA A 176 0.67 7.43 19.78
CA ALA A 176 -0.43 6.88 18.99
C ALA A 176 -1.68 6.65 19.84
N ARG A 177 -1.51 6.20 21.10
CA ARG A 177 -2.61 6.04 22.05
C ARG A 177 -3.24 7.39 22.40
N ARG A 178 -2.43 8.45 22.62
CA ARG A 178 -2.93 9.79 22.91
C ARG A 178 -3.78 10.31 21.77
N GLU A 179 -3.26 10.30 20.54
CA GLU A 179 -3.98 10.79 19.36
C GLU A 179 -5.31 10.03 19.14
N LEU A 180 -5.29 8.72 19.37
CA LEU A 180 -6.47 7.90 19.19
C LEU A 180 -7.49 8.13 20.30
N ARG A 181 -7.07 8.36 21.56
CA ARG A 181 -7.94 8.69 22.69
C ARG A 181 -8.61 10.05 22.50
N GLU A 182 -7.83 11.07 22.13
CA GLU A 182 -8.35 12.43 21.84
C GLU A 182 -9.40 12.41 20.72
N TYR A 183 -9.22 11.55 19.72
CA TYR A 183 -10.25 11.37 18.69
C TYR A 183 -11.48 10.64 19.23
N LEU A 184 -11.32 9.56 19.99
CA LEU A 184 -12.44 8.78 20.52
C LEU A 184 -13.33 9.59 21.47
N GLU A 185 -12.78 10.55 22.22
CA GLU A 185 -13.50 11.46 23.11
C GLU A 185 -14.48 12.36 22.35
N VAL A 186 -14.13 12.77 21.14
CA VAL A 186 -14.95 13.68 20.32
C VAL A 186 -15.61 12.99 19.14
N ARG A 187 -15.36 11.70 18.97
CA ARG A 187 -15.93 10.93 17.87
C ARG A 187 -17.44 10.88 17.97
N PRO A 188 -18.20 11.27 16.92
CA PRO A 188 -19.64 11.11 16.92
C PRO A 188 -20.05 9.66 17.19
N GLN A 189 -21.03 9.47 18.08
CA GLN A 189 -21.54 8.15 18.48
C GLN A 189 -22.32 7.51 17.32
N ARG A 190 -21.61 6.69 16.53
CA ARG A 190 -22.18 5.99 15.38
C ARG A 190 -21.62 4.61 15.25
N SER A 191 -22.47 3.65 14.83
CA SER A 191 -22.04 2.31 14.42
C SER A 191 -21.27 2.37 13.11
N GLY A 192 -20.47 1.35 12.84
CA GLY A 192 -19.71 1.23 11.59
C GLY A 192 -18.21 1.49 11.75
N PRO A 193 -17.52 2.03 10.73
CA PRO A 193 -16.07 2.18 10.78
C PRO A 193 -15.62 3.15 11.87
N LEU A 194 -14.40 2.94 12.37
CA LEU A 194 -13.78 3.86 13.34
C LEU A 194 -13.66 5.28 12.76
N PHE A 195 -13.27 5.38 11.49
CA PHE A 195 -13.05 6.64 10.79
C PHE A 195 -14.06 6.81 9.64
N PHE A 196 -14.78 7.90 9.64
CA PHE A 196 -15.77 8.23 8.61
C PHE A 196 -15.62 9.69 8.14
N SER A 197 -16.27 10.03 7.03
CA SER A 197 -16.25 11.36 6.43
C SER A 197 -17.10 12.36 7.23
N ARG A 198 -17.05 13.65 6.85
CA ARG A 198 -17.89 14.69 7.43
C ARG A 198 -19.39 14.38 7.27
N THR A 199 -19.76 13.68 6.22
CA THR A 199 -21.15 13.24 5.96
C THR A 199 -21.44 11.83 6.50
N TYR A 200 -20.59 11.34 7.42
CA TYR A 200 -20.70 10.02 8.06
C TYR A 200 -20.64 8.82 7.12
N GLN A 201 -20.10 9.01 5.92
CA GLN A 201 -19.87 7.93 4.96
C GLN A 201 -18.48 7.32 5.16
N PRO A 202 -18.26 6.06 4.76
CA PRO A 202 -16.94 5.44 4.77
C PRO A 202 -15.93 6.29 3.99
N LEU A 203 -14.73 6.46 4.57
CA LEU A 203 -13.62 7.10 3.88
C LEU A 203 -13.02 6.17 2.85
N THR A 204 -12.48 6.75 1.79
CA THR A 204 -11.71 6.04 0.77
C THR A 204 -10.20 6.25 0.96
N GLY A 205 -9.38 5.40 0.33
CA GLY A 205 -7.93 5.62 0.32
C GLY A 205 -7.52 6.95 -0.33
N ARG A 206 -8.32 7.48 -1.25
CA ARG A 206 -8.10 8.81 -1.86
C ARG A 206 -8.33 9.94 -0.87
N ASP A 207 -9.32 9.81 0.02
CA ASP A 207 -9.58 10.81 1.06
C ASP A 207 -8.40 10.90 2.02
N VAL A 208 -7.87 9.76 2.45
CA VAL A 208 -6.66 9.72 3.30
C VAL A 208 -5.44 10.28 2.57
N GLN A 209 -5.26 9.94 1.28
CA GLN A 209 -4.16 10.52 0.49
C GLN A 209 -4.25 12.05 0.42
N ARG A 210 -5.47 12.60 0.25
CA ARG A 210 -5.70 14.05 0.23
C ARG A 210 -5.39 14.69 1.58
N VAL A 211 -5.82 14.08 2.69
CA VAL A 211 -5.51 14.55 4.05
C VAL A 211 -3.99 14.59 4.27
N VAL A 212 -3.28 13.52 3.93
CA VAL A 212 -1.82 13.44 4.09
C VAL A 212 -1.09 14.46 3.22
N ALA A 213 -1.50 14.61 1.95
CA ALA A 213 -0.88 15.56 1.03
C ALA A 213 -1.09 17.02 1.48
N GLU A 214 -2.28 17.36 1.94
CA GLU A 214 -2.59 18.69 2.46
C GLU A 214 -1.83 19.00 3.75
N ALA A 215 -1.73 18.03 4.67
CA ALA A 215 -0.92 18.17 5.88
C ALA A 215 0.56 18.38 5.56
N ALA A 216 1.11 17.63 4.61
CA ALA A 216 2.50 17.77 4.17
C ALA A 216 2.77 19.17 3.57
N ARG A 217 1.84 19.67 2.75
CA ARG A 217 1.90 21.02 2.20
C ARG A 217 1.90 22.09 3.29
N ARG A 218 0.99 22.00 4.27
CA ARG A 218 0.92 22.94 5.41
C ARG A 218 2.15 22.86 6.29
N ALA A 219 2.73 21.67 6.44
CA ALA A 219 3.96 21.45 7.21
C ALA A 219 5.23 21.94 6.49
N GLY A 220 5.12 22.43 5.24
CA GLY A 220 6.27 22.84 4.43
C GLY A 220 7.23 21.69 4.14
N LEU A 221 6.71 20.47 3.91
CA LEU A 221 7.53 19.33 3.55
C LEU A 221 7.74 19.29 2.03
N GLU A 222 8.99 19.32 1.60
CA GLU A 222 9.36 19.23 0.18
C GLU A 222 9.18 17.81 -0.37
N LYS A 223 9.30 16.79 0.49
CA LYS A 223 9.13 15.39 0.15
C LYS A 223 7.67 15.07 -0.18
N ARG A 224 7.46 14.20 -1.17
CA ARG A 224 6.12 13.67 -1.45
C ARG A 224 5.69 12.71 -0.36
N VAL A 225 4.83 13.17 0.55
CA VAL A 225 4.28 12.35 1.62
C VAL A 225 2.98 11.66 1.19
N THR A 226 2.93 10.36 1.39
CA THR A 226 1.77 9.50 1.08
C THR A 226 1.50 8.56 2.26
N PRO A 227 0.34 7.89 2.35
CA PRO A 227 0.13 6.84 3.34
C PRO A 227 1.21 5.75 3.34
N HIS A 228 1.78 5.46 2.17
CA HIS A 228 2.88 4.51 2.06
C HIS A 228 4.19 5.07 2.64
N THR A 229 4.46 6.36 2.44
CA THR A 229 5.58 7.06 3.07
C THR A 229 5.50 7.00 4.59
N LEU A 230 4.31 7.22 5.18
CA LEU A 230 4.11 7.15 6.63
C LEU A 230 4.42 5.75 7.19
N ARG A 231 3.93 4.72 6.53
CA ARG A 231 4.24 3.33 6.91
C ARG A 231 5.73 2.99 6.71
N HIS A 232 6.36 3.53 5.67
CA HIS A 232 7.80 3.43 5.47
C HIS A 232 8.57 4.12 6.59
N THR A 233 8.13 5.30 7.00
CA THR A 233 8.68 6.04 8.16
C THR A 233 8.65 5.19 9.44
N PHE A 234 7.51 4.55 9.72
CA PHE A 234 7.42 3.62 10.86
C PHE A 234 8.47 2.51 10.77
N ALA A 235 8.55 1.84 9.61
CA ALA A 235 9.48 0.72 9.43
C ALA A 235 10.95 1.15 9.59
N THR A 236 11.34 2.25 8.98
CA THR A 236 12.70 2.80 9.10
C THR A 236 13.03 3.16 10.54
N ARG A 237 12.14 3.89 11.23
CA ARG A 237 12.34 4.29 12.61
C ARG A 237 12.37 3.10 13.58
N PHE A 238 11.56 2.07 13.33
CA PHE A 238 11.57 0.84 14.12
C PHE A 238 12.92 0.13 14.06
N LEU A 239 13.51 0.01 12.87
CA LEU A 239 14.85 -0.57 12.69
C LEU A 239 15.96 0.31 13.28
N GLN A 240 15.87 1.64 13.12
CA GLN A 240 16.81 2.59 13.72
C GLN A 240 16.78 2.55 15.26
N ALA A 241 15.63 2.27 15.85
CA ALA A 241 15.48 2.07 17.29
C ALA A 241 15.97 0.70 17.79
N GLY A 242 16.59 -0.11 16.94
CA GLY A 242 17.11 -1.43 17.31
C GLY A 242 16.13 -2.59 17.13
N GLY A 243 14.95 -2.36 16.58
CA GLY A 243 14.00 -3.43 16.27
C GLY A 243 14.53 -4.36 15.19
N ASP A 244 14.34 -5.65 15.34
CA ASP A 244 14.75 -6.64 14.36
C ASP A 244 13.74 -6.77 13.19
N LEU A 245 14.23 -7.33 12.07
CA LEU A 245 13.46 -7.45 10.84
C LEU A 245 12.27 -8.43 10.96
N ALA A 246 12.42 -9.51 11.74
CA ALA A 246 11.37 -10.52 11.90
C ALA A 246 10.20 -9.96 12.71
N THR A 247 10.51 -9.23 13.78
CA THR A 247 9.51 -8.49 14.57
C THR A 247 8.80 -7.43 13.71
N LEU A 248 9.56 -6.66 12.92
CA LEU A 248 8.97 -5.68 12.00
C LEU A 248 8.03 -6.33 10.99
N GLN A 249 8.40 -7.49 10.42
CA GLN A 249 7.54 -8.25 9.50
C GLN A 249 6.22 -8.66 10.15
N THR A 250 6.29 -9.14 11.39
CA THR A 250 5.11 -9.54 12.16
C THR A 250 4.17 -8.35 12.40
N VAL A 251 4.70 -7.22 12.86
CA VAL A 251 3.93 -5.99 13.08
C VAL A 251 3.32 -5.47 11.80
N LEU A 252 4.08 -5.45 10.71
CA LEU A 252 3.60 -4.99 9.41
C LEU A 252 2.67 -5.98 8.71
N GLY A 253 2.70 -7.27 9.05
CA GLY A 253 1.92 -8.30 8.37
C GLY A 253 2.34 -8.48 6.91
N HIS A 254 3.66 -8.61 6.66
CA HIS A 254 4.20 -8.91 5.33
C HIS A 254 4.24 -10.42 5.11
N ALA A 255 3.57 -10.89 4.05
CA ALA A 255 3.58 -12.29 3.65
C ALA A 255 4.91 -12.73 2.98
N ASN A 256 5.74 -11.77 2.51
CA ASN A 256 7.00 -12.03 1.80
C ASN A 256 8.17 -11.22 2.35
N LEU A 257 9.30 -11.91 2.58
CA LEU A 257 10.60 -11.36 3.01
C LEU A 257 11.11 -10.23 2.09
N SER A 258 10.90 -10.36 0.76
CA SER A 258 11.34 -9.37 -0.23
C SER A 258 10.74 -7.97 -0.04
N THR A 259 9.59 -7.88 0.62
CA THR A 259 8.93 -6.59 0.89
C THR A 259 9.59 -5.86 2.04
N THR A 260 10.18 -6.59 3.00
CA THR A 260 10.83 -6.02 4.19
C THR A 260 12.34 -5.82 3.95
N ALA A 261 12.96 -6.63 3.08
CA ALA A 261 14.35 -6.44 2.66
C ALA A 261 14.64 -5.04 2.05
N ARG A 262 13.60 -4.37 1.58
CA ARG A 262 13.68 -2.98 1.09
C ARG A 262 14.11 -1.96 2.16
N TYR A 263 13.95 -2.29 3.44
CA TYR A 263 14.32 -1.43 4.57
C TYR A 263 15.74 -1.71 5.08
N LEU A 264 16.42 -2.74 4.54
CA LEU A 264 17.82 -3.04 4.81
C LEU A 264 18.68 -2.16 3.90
N HIS A 265 18.86 -0.90 4.25
CA HIS A 265 20.04 -0.15 3.85
C HIS A 265 21.03 -0.31 5.00
N PRO A 266 22.10 -1.07 4.86
CA PRO A 266 23.14 -1.11 5.88
C PRO A 266 23.73 0.30 5.98
N ASP A 267 23.50 0.94 7.11
CA ASP A 267 24.31 2.08 7.51
C ASP A 267 25.73 1.55 7.70
N ALA A 268 26.65 1.97 6.83
CA ALA A 268 28.02 1.47 6.82
C ALA A 268 28.71 1.68 8.19
N GLY A 269 28.35 2.75 8.92
CA GLY A 269 28.83 3.00 10.26
C GLY A 269 28.38 1.93 11.26
N ARG A 270 27.10 1.54 11.20
CA ARG A 270 26.54 0.54 12.09
C ARG A 270 27.03 -0.89 11.79
N VAL A 271 27.34 -1.20 10.52
CA VAL A 271 27.97 -2.46 10.14
C VAL A 271 29.38 -2.55 10.72
N GLN A 272 30.10 -1.43 10.70
CA GLN A 272 31.46 -1.37 11.27
C GLN A 272 31.43 -1.53 12.81
N GLU A 273 30.53 -0.83 13.51
CA GLU A 273 30.34 -0.99 14.95
C GLU A 273 30.02 -2.44 15.33
N MET A 274 29.10 -3.10 14.60
CA MET A 274 28.75 -4.50 14.87
C MET A 274 29.89 -5.49 14.58
N VAL A 275 30.78 -5.18 13.62
CA VAL A 275 31.96 -6.02 13.32
C VAL A 275 33.05 -5.79 14.34
N GLU A 276 33.16 -4.59 14.90
CA GLU A 276 34.12 -4.28 15.99
C GLU A 276 33.70 -4.87 17.33
N GLU A 277 32.41 -5.21 17.52
CA GLU A 277 31.88 -5.92 18.70
C GLU A 277 32.01 -7.44 18.64
N LEU A 278 32.44 -8.05 17.50
CA LEU A 278 32.68 -9.48 17.32
C LEU A 278 34.14 -9.86 17.64
#